data_de500b50e7ed027ef6a3f45b06b7cacd
#
_entry.id   de500b50e7ed027ef6a3f45b06b7cacd
#
_cell.length_a   1.000
_cell.length_b   1.000
_cell.length_c   1.000
_cell.angle_alpha   90.00
_cell.angle_beta   90.00
_cell.angle_gamma   90.00
#
_symmetry.space_group_name_H-M   'P 1'
#
loop_
_entity.id
_entity.type
_entity.pdbx_description
1 polymer ?
#
loop_
_entity_poly.entity_id
_entity_poly.type
_entity_poly.pdbx_seq_one_letter_code
_entity_poly.pdbx_strand_id
1 'polypeptide(L)'
;MWEGKEVFKQVEGCKNIHVAKRKKDGTYEVPKRIRGLGEIKTTDEYKSGTSYGDMKKMIEKKKKSGIDIAITANELPPSMEALLMGKKYDKGELVSNVNNQQNEVALLWEEVWSDGSSSYNVIYRTTLTREGREGKGNSDNIDFATISISGGALPLEDSEDFDLILFGDDPEVDKSKIKNFFKQVQMPGETVNNNEIASDECIEVEYKEYSTGAISGISIEGVTFNVDSKKFLKVPKNTTKFTFKLDEIDKTATLSSGTWKFS
;
A
#
# COMPACT_ATOMS: atom_id res chain seq x y z
N MET A 1 22.67 -14.59 11.97
CA MET A 1 22.42 -14.62 13.43
C MET A 1 22.53 -13.18 13.88
N TRP A 2 21.42 -12.58 14.31
CA TRP A 2 21.36 -11.16 14.65
C TRP A 2 21.96 -10.97 16.04
N GLU A 3 23.19 -10.43 16.12
CA GLU A 3 23.87 -10.07 17.37
C GLU A 3 23.80 -8.55 17.62
N GLY A 4 22.59 -7.99 17.57
CA GLY A 4 22.32 -6.64 18.05
C GLY A 4 21.96 -6.69 19.53
N LYS A 5 22.50 -5.78 20.36
CA LYS A 5 21.95 -5.52 21.69
C LYS A 5 20.46 -5.33 21.54
N GLU A 6 19.66 -6.23 22.10
CA GLU A 6 18.21 -6.03 22.21
C GLU A 6 17.96 -4.78 23.07
N VAL A 7 17.71 -3.66 22.42
CA VAL A 7 17.26 -2.45 23.09
C VAL A 7 15.76 -2.65 23.28
N PHE A 8 15.29 -2.57 24.52
CA PHE A 8 13.86 -2.59 24.81
C PHE A 8 13.18 -1.43 24.07
N LYS A 9 12.24 -1.77 23.20
CA LYS A 9 11.43 -0.80 22.48
C LYS A 9 9.96 -1.18 22.54
N GLN A 10 9.09 -0.19 22.61
CA GLN A 10 7.64 -0.33 22.70
C GLN A 10 6.97 0.50 21.62
N VAL A 11 5.86 0.02 21.08
CA VAL A 11 5.06 0.81 20.13
C VAL A 11 4.47 2.01 20.86
N GLU A 12 4.77 3.22 20.40
CA GLU A 12 4.24 4.46 20.93
C GLU A 12 2.93 4.86 20.26
N GLY A 13 2.75 4.53 18.98
CA GLY A 13 1.55 4.88 18.25
C GLY A 13 1.55 4.39 16.81
N CYS A 14 0.44 4.68 16.13
CA CYS A 14 0.25 4.35 14.73
C CYS A 14 -0.15 5.60 13.93
N LYS A 15 0.24 5.64 12.68
CA LYS A 15 -0.07 6.75 11.76
C LYS A 15 -0.15 6.27 10.30
N ASN A 16 -0.49 7.19 9.40
CA ASN A 16 -0.41 6.97 7.96
C ASN A 16 -1.23 5.77 7.45
N ILE A 17 -2.46 5.58 7.95
CA ILE A 17 -3.32 4.51 7.44
C ILE A 17 -3.73 4.78 5.99
N HIS A 18 -3.57 3.77 5.15
CA HIS A 18 -3.96 3.78 3.74
C HIS A 18 -4.73 2.52 3.40
N VAL A 19 -5.56 2.61 2.39
CA VAL A 19 -6.26 1.47 1.79
C VAL A 19 -6.05 1.46 0.29
N ALA A 20 -5.84 0.29 -0.28
CA ALA A 20 -5.68 0.09 -1.71
C ALA A 20 -6.66 -0.96 -2.19
N LYS A 21 -7.53 -0.61 -3.15
CA LYS A 21 -8.51 -1.55 -3.69
C LYS A 21 -7.81 -2.65 -4.48
N ARG A 22 -8.21 -3.91 -4.24
CA ARG A 22 -7.77 -5.06 -5.02
C ARG A 22 -8.50 -5.10 -6.35
N LYS A 23 -7.77 -5.30 -7.44
CA LYS A 23 -8.31 -5.49 -8.77
C LYS A 23 -8.63 -6.97 -9.04
N LYS A 24 -9.35 -7.24 -10.10
CA LYS A 24 -9.73 -8.61 -10.49
C LYS A 24 -8.53 -9.50 -10.89
N ASP A 25 -7.43 -8.89 -11.29
CA ASP A 25 -6.17 -9.57 -11.64
C ASP A 25 -5.30 -9.88 -10.41
N GLY A 26 -5.78 -9.59 -9.20
CA GLY A 26 -5.05 -9.78 -7.96
C GLY A 26 -4.13 -8.62 -7.57
N THR A 27 -3.86 -7.67 -8.47
CA THR A 27 -3.07 -6.47 -8.18
C THR A 27 -3.86 -5.43 -7.40
N TYR A 28 -3.20 -4.38 -6.93
CA TYR A 28 -3.82 -3.31 -6.13
C TYR A 28 -3.78 -1.97 -6.86
N GLU A 29 -4.77 -1.12 -6.58
CA GLU A 29 -4.72 0.30 -6.95
C GLU A 29 -3.72 1.04 -6.07
N VAL A 30 -3.40 2.29 -6.45
CA VAL A 30 -2.57 3.17 -5.62
C VAL A 30 -3.22 3.37 -4.25
N PRO A 31 -2.47 3.19 -3.14
CA PRO A 31 -2.99 3.37 -1.80
C PRO A 31 -3.54 4.78 -1.56
N LYS A 32 -4.73 4.87 -0.97
CA LYS A 32 -5.40 6.13 -0.61
C LYS A 32 -5.42 6.30 0.90
N ARG A 33 -5.01 7.48 1.38
CA ARG A 33 -4.91 7.77 2.80
C ARG A 33 -6.29 7.99 3.44
N ILE A 34 -6.50 7.41 4.62
CA ILE A 34 -7.56 7.78 5.56
C ILE A 34 -6.93 8.70 6.61
N ARG A 35 -7.53 9.88 6.83
CA ARG A 35 -7.00 10.86 7.78
C ARG A 35 -7.56 10.62 9.19
N GLY A 36 -6.78 11.02 10.19
CA GLY A 36 -7.25 10.99 11.58
C GLY A 36 -7.38 9.58 12.15
N LEU A 37 -6.40 8.70 11.88
CA LEU A 37 -6.31 7.41 12.58
C LEU A 37 -6.17 7.65 14.08
N GLY A 38 -7.11 7.10 14.85
CA GLY A 38 -7.05 7.08 16.31
C GLY A 38 -6.42 5.79 16.82
N GLU A 39 -6.91 4.66 16.37
CA GLU A 39 -6.45 3.35 16.80
C GLU A 39 -6.61 2.34 15.66
N ILE A 40 -5.70 1.38 15.60
CA ILE A 40 -5.84 0.15 14.82
C ILE A 40 -5.50 -1.04 15.71
N LYS A 41 -6.37 -2.04 15.69
CA LYS A 41 -6.20 -3.29 16.40
C LYS A 41 -6.38 -4.44 15.45
N THR A 42 -5.44 -5.39 15.48
CA THR A 42 -5.50 -6.63 14.70
C THR A 42 -5.45 -7.81 15.64
N THR A 43 -6.22 -8.86 15.35
CA THR A 43 -6.27 -10.07 16.15
C THR A 43 -6.26 -11.28 15.23
N ASP A 44 -5.25 -12.13 15.38
CA ASP A 44 -5.14 -13.36 14.60
C ASP A 44 -6.19 -14.38 15.01
N GLU A 45 -6.92 -14.90 14.04
CA GLU A 45 -7.83 -16.02 14.22
C GLU A 45 -7.14 -17.34 13.92
N TYR A 46 -7.39 -18.36 14.76
CA TYR A 46 -6.83 -19.69 14.61
C TYR A 46 -7.91 -20.77 14.61
N LYS A 47 -7.79 -21.70 13.69
CA LYS A 47 -8.51 -22.99 13.76
C LYS A 47 -7.61 -24.04 14.39
N SER A 48 -8.14 -24.77 15.36
CA SER A 48 -7.42 -25.86 16.05
C SER A 48 -8.01 -27.20 15.71
N GLY A 49 -7.15 -28.19 15.47
CA GLY A 49 -7.49 -29.60 15.38
C GLY A 49 -6.83 -30.35 16.52
N THR A 50 -7.61 -31.15 17.27
CA THR A 50 -7.11 -31.94 18.40
C THR A 50 -7.38 -33.42 18.13
N SER A 51 -6.37 -34.25 18.31
CA SER A 51 -6.50 -35.71 18.29
C SER A 51 -6.33 -36.26 19.69
N TYR A 52 -7.19 -37.20 20.05
CA TYR A 52 -7.15 -37.91 21.35
C TYR A 52 -6.86 -39.39 21.12
N GLY A 53 -6.06 -40.00 22.01
CA GLY A 53 -5.82 -41.42 22.10
C GLY A 53 -5.69 -41.82 23.58
N ASP A 54 -6.18 -43.00 23.97
CA ASP A 54 -6.15 -43.50 25.33
C ASP A 54 -6.64 -42.51 26.39
N MET A 55 -7.73 -41.78 26.05
CA MET A 55 -8.35 -40.72 26.89
C MET A 55 -7.41 -39.53 27.19
N LYS A 56 -6.33 -39.40 26.45
CA LYS A 56 -5.38 -38.27 26.57
C LYS A 56 -5.29 -37.50 25.25
N LYS A 57 -5.06 -36.18 25.39
CA LYS A 57 -4.77 -35.31 24.24
C LYS A 57 -3.42 -35.71 23.68
N MET A 58 -3.37 -36.18 22.42
CA MET A 58 -2.16 -36.65 21.77
C MET A 58 -1.50 -35.55 20.90
N ILE A 59 -2.30 -34.86 20.13
CA ILE A 59 -1.81 -33.82 19.19
C ILE A 59 -2.78 -32.66 19.19
N GLU A 60 -2.24 -31.46 19.22
CA GLU A 60 -2.95 -30.22 18.89
C GLU A 60 -2.19 -29.48 17.78
N LYS A 61 -2.88 -29.12 16.70
CA LYS A 61 -2.37 -28.25 15.65
C LYS A 61 -3.26 -27.03 15.54
N LYS A 62 -2.61 -25.85 15.43
CA LYS A 62 -3.29 -24.57 15.16
C LYS A 62 -2.84 -24.07 13.81
N LYS A 63 -3.78 -23.60 12.99
CA LYS A 63 -3.51 -22.93 11.71
C LYS A 63 -4.21 -21.57 11.74
N LYS A 64 -3.48 -20.48 11.39
CA LYS A 64 -4.07 -19.15 11.22
C LYS A 64 -5.13 -19.23 10.12
N SER A 65 -6.32 -18.70 10.39
CA SER A 65 -7.49 -18.79 9.50
C SER A 65 -7.98 -17.43 9.02
N GLY A 66 -7.60 -16.37 9.72
CA GLY A 66 -8.01 -15.01 9.43
C GLY A 66 -7.29 -14.01 10.33
N ILE A 67 -7.57 -12.74 10.09
CA ILE A 67 -7.20 -11.62 10.96
C ILE A 67 -8.43 -10.76 11.14
N ASP A 68 -8.88 -10.58 12.39
CA ASP A 68 -9.88 -9.59 12.73
C ASP A 68 -9.24 -8.21 12.84
N ILE A 69 -9.94 -7.19 12.33
CA ILE A 69 -9.44 -5.82 12.26
C ILE A 69 -10.48 -4.88 12.85
N ALA A 70 -10.05 -4.01 13.77
CA ALA A 70 -10.84 -2.91 14.30
C ALA A 70 -10.03 -1.60 14.17
N ILE A 71 -10.65 -0.58 13.60
CA ILE A 71 -10.04 0.72 13.34
C ILE A 71 -10.95 1.81 13.90
N THR A 72 -10.36 2.76 14.62
CA THR A 72 -11.03 4.00 15.02
C THR A 72 -10.42 5.16 14.26
N ALA A 73 -11.23 5.94 13.56
CA ALA A 73 -10.78 7.10 12.79
C ALA A 73 -11.67 8.32 13.08
N ASN A 74 -11.07 9.51 12.98
CA ASN A 74 -11.80 10.76 13.16
C ASN A 74 -12.54 11.19 11.88
N GLU A 75 -12.10 10.73 10.72
CA GLU A 75 -12.68 11.07 9.44
C GLU A 75 -12.73 9.85 8.52
N LEU A 76 -13.85 9.66 7.83
CA LEU A 76 -14.00 8.73 6.71
C LEU A 76 -14.74 9.47 5.57
N PRO A 77 -14.01 9.96 4.56
CA PRO A 77 -14.63 10.63 3.42
C PRO A 77 -15.67 9.74 2.73
N PRO A 78 -16.81 10.31 2.24
CA PRO A 78 -17.85 9.52 1.58
C PRO A 78 -17.35 8.69 0.39
N SER A 79 -16.37 9.19 -0.35
CA SER A 79 -15.71 8.45 -1.44
C SER A 79 -14.95 7.22 -0.94
N MET A 80 -14.34 7.32 0.25
CA MET A 80 -13.65 6.20 0.89
C MET A 80 -14.65 5.19 1.45
N GLU A 81 -15.73 5.66 2.09
CA GLU A 81 -16.81 4.78 2.54
C GLU A 81 -17.43 4.02 1.35
N ALA A 82 -17.63 4.71 0.22
CA ALA A 82 -18.11 4.08 -1.02
C ALA A 82 -17.15 3.01 -1.54
N LEU A 83 -15.84 3.31 -1.52
CA LEU A 83 -14.81 2.37 -1.94
C LEU A 83 -14.79 1.11 -1.06
N LEU A 84 -14.81 1.26 0.26
CA LEU A 84 -14.73 0.13 1.19
C LEU A 84 -15.99 -0.76 1.12
N MET A 85 -17.16 -0.13 1.10
CA MET A 85 -18.45 -0.82 1.22
C MET A 85 -19.15 -1.09 -0.12
N GLY A 86 -18.48 -0.78 -1.26
CA GLY A 86 -19.09 -0.97 -2.58
C GLY A 86 -20.33 -0.14 -2.83
N LYS A 87 -20.51 0.99 -2.12
CA LYS A 87 -21.63 1.90 -2.29
C LYS A 87 -21.45 2.78 -3.53
N LYS A 88 -22.56 3.28 -4.07
CA LYS A 88 -22.49 4.30 -5.13
C LYS A 88 -22.31 5.67 -4.49
N TYR A 89 -21.31 6.42 -4.94
CA TYR A 89 -21.11 7.82 -4.58
C TYR A 89 -21.08 8.67 -5.86
N ASP A 90 -22.02 9.58 -5.99
CA ASP A 90 -22.12 10.50 -7.13
C ASP A 90 -22.69 11.84 -6.66
N LYS A 91 -22.09 12.96 -7.10
CA LYS A 91 -22.54 14.34 -6.85
C LYS A 91 -22.90 14.66 -5.39
N GLY A 92 -22.20 14.07 -4.43
CA GLY A 92 -22.45 14.28 -3.00
C GLY A 92 -23.47 13.30 -2.40
N GLU A 93 -24.06 12.44 -3.18
CA GLU A 93 -25.00 11.40 -2.74
C GLU A 93 -24.29 10.08 -2.52
N LEU A 94 -24.37 9.53 -1.31
CA LEU A 94 -23.91 8.20 -0.97
C LEU A 94 -25.09 7.27 -0.77
N VAL A 95 -25.32 6.36 -1.73
CA VAL A 95 -26.46 5.46 -1.74
C VAL A 95 -26.06 4.06 -1.31
N SER A 96 -26.76 3.53 -0.29
CA SER A 96 -26.65 2.15 0.14
C SER A 96 -27.74 1.30 -0.52
N ASN A 97 -27.36 0.14 -1.04
CA ASN A 97 -28.26 -0.82 -1.66
C ASN A 97 -28.02 -2.21 -1.04
N VAL A 98 -29.06 -3.02 -0.97
CA VAL A 98 -29.00 -4.42 -0.46
C VAL A 98 -28.00 -5.28 -1.23
N ASN A 99 -27.72 -4.97 -2.51
CA ASN A 99 -26.79 -5.70 -3.36
C ASN A 99 -25.36 -5.14 -3.30
N ASN A 100 -25.07 -4.15 -2.45
CA ASN A 100 -23.71 -3.66 -2.32
C ASN A 100 -22.79 -4.76 -1.78
N GLN A 101 -21.69 -4.99 -2.48
CA GLN A 101 -20.66 -5.91 -2.06
C GLN A 101 -19.42 -5.11 -1.63
N GLN A 102 -18.87 -5.45 -0.49
CA GLN A 102 -17.62 -4.88 -0.01
C GLN A 102 -16.50 -5.17 -1.01
N ASN A 103 -15.61 -4.20 -1.21
CA ASN A 103 -14.42 -4.43 -2.01
C ASN A 103 -13.32 -5.05 -1.14
N GLU A 104 -12.57 -6.00 -1.69
CA GLU A 104 -11.30 -6.42 -1.09
C GLU A 104 -10.30 -5.28 -1.22
N VAL A 105 -9.62 -4.96 -0.13
CA VAL A 105 -8.60 -3.91 -0.07
C VAL A 105 -7.35 -4.42 0.65
N ALA A 106 -6.18 -3.86 0.34
CA ALA A 106 -5.04 -3.94 1.22
C ALA A 106 -5.10 -2.79 2.22
N LEU A 107 -4.80 -3.08 3.49
CA LEU A 107 -4.74 -2.12 4.58
C LEU A 107 -3.29 -1.90 4.95
N LEU A 108 -2.81 -0.64 4.92
CA LEU A 108 -1.44 -0.28 5.19
C LEU A 108 -1.39 0.76 6.32
N TRP A 109 -0.43 0.63 7.23
CA TRP A 109 -0.17 1.65 8.27
C TRP A 109 1.27 1.61 8.74
N GLU A 110 1.66 2.64 9.46
CA GLU A 110 2.97 2.77 10.07
C GLU A 110 2.83 2.77 11.59
N GLU A 111 3.65 1.99 12.28
CA GLU A 111 3.82 2.02 13.72
C GLU A 111 5.12 2.73 14.06
N VAL A 112 5.08 3.57 15.06
CA VAL A 112 6.23 4.31 15.60
C VAL A 112 6.63 3.68 16.91
N TRP A 113 7.93 3.43 17.06
CA TRP A 113 8.51 2.81 18.24
C TRP A 113 9.20 3.86 19.12
N SER A 114 9.36 3.55 20.42
CA SER A 114 9.94 4.45 21.44
C SER A 114 11.39 4.85 21.18
N ASP A 115 12.09 4.15 20.30
CA ASP A 115 13.44 4.49 19.83
C ASP A 115 13.44 5.41 18.61
N GLY A 116 12.26 5.84 18.13
CA GLY A 116 12.07 6.65 16.94
C GLY A 116 12.09 5.86 15.62
N SER A 117 12.29 4.54 15.67
CA SER A 117 12.17 3.69 14.49
C SER A 117 10.71 3.51 14.08
N SER A 118 10.47 2.99 12.88
CA SER A 118 9.12 2.70 12.39
C SER A 118 9.06 1.31 11.78
N SER A 119 7.92 0.64 11.97
CA SER A 119 7.54 -0.54 11.21
C SER A 119 6.39 -0.23 10.27
N TYR A 120 6.39 -0.86 9.11
CA TYR A 120 5.43 -0.65 8.04
C TYR A 120 4.65 -1.94 7.83
N ASN A 121 3.35 -1.87 8.06
CA ASN A 121 2.48 -3.03 8.10
C ASN A 121 1.50 -3.00 6.93
N VAL A 122 1.33 -4.12 6.24
CA VAL A 122 0.27 -4.31 5.26
C VAL A 122 -0.46 -5.62 5.51
N ILE A 123 -1.79 -5.60 5.47
CA ILE A 123 -2.65 -6.77 5.49
C ILE A 123 -3.36 -6.84 4.14
N TYR A 124 -3.28 -8.00 3.51
CA TYR A 124 -3.88 -8.27 2.21
C TYR A 124 -5.33 -8.71 2.32
N ARG A 125 -6.09 -8.63 1.23
CA ARG A 125 -7.45 -9.15 1.07
C ARG A 125 -8.37 -8.86 2.25
N THR A 126 -8.35 -7.61 2.71
CA THR A 126 -9.17 -7.14 3.81
C THR A 126 -10.53 -6.69 3.29
N THR A 127 -11.60 -7.03 3.99
CA THR A 127 -12.93 -6.44 3.80
C THR A 127 -13.28 -5.63 5.02
N LEU A 128 -13.64 -4.35 4.82
CA LEU A 128 -13.88 -3.39 5.91
C LEU A 128 -15.29 -2.83 5.85
N THR A 129 -15.92 -2.68 7.00
CA THR A 129 -17.26 -2.15 7.18
C THR A 129 -17.29 -1.05 8.22
N ARG A 130 -17.99 0.03 7.95
CA ARG A 130 -18.30 1.02 8.97
C ARG A 130 -19.41 0.49 9.87
N GLU A 131 -19.23 0.50 11.19
CA GLU A 131 -20.17 -0.07 12.17
C GLU A 131 -21.44 0.76 12.41
N GLY A 132 -21.60 1.86 11.75
CA GLY A 132 -22.80 2.69 11.88
C GLY A 132 -22.50 4.17 11.80
N ARG A 133 -23.50 4.97 12.13
CA ARG A 133 -23.37 6.44 12.23
C ARG A 133 -23.93 6.89 13.56
N GLU A 134 -23.09 7.50 14.35
CA GLU A 134 -23.50 8.15 15.60
C GLU A 134 -23.55 9.66 15.39
N GLY A 135 -24.55 10.30 15.93
CA GLY A 135 -24.66 11.75 16.05
C GLY A 135 -24.85 12.11 17.50
N LYS A 136 -24.01 12.99 18.03
CA LYS A 136 -24.16 13.55 19.38
C LYS A 136 -24.62 14.99 19.27
N GLY A 137 -25.59 15.38 20.08
CA GLY A 137 -25.97 16.80 20.24
C GLY A 137 -24.86 17.57 20.94
N ASN A 138 -24.75 18.88 20.67
CA ASN A 138 -23.87 19.77 21.40
C ASN A 138 -24.27 19.83 22.88
N SER A 139 -23.31 19.64 23.77
CA SER A 139 -23.38 19.96 25.19
C SER A 139 -22.40 21.11 25.49
N ASP A 140 -22.26 21.50 26.74
CA ASP A 140 -21.31 22.53 27.15
C ASP A 140 -19.84 22.20 26.84
N ASN A 141 -19.56 20.90 26.56
CA ASN A 141 -18.29 20.42 26.07
C ASN A 141 -18.41 19.97 24.59
N ILE A 142 -17.39 20.27 23.80
CA ILE A 142 -17.31 19.80 22.40
C ILE A 142 -16.75 18.39 22.41
N ASP A 143 -17.61 17.40 22.20
CA ASP A 143 -17.23 16.01 22.01
C ASP A 143 -17.24 15.64 20.52
N PHE A 144 -16.09 15.26 20.00
CA PHE A 144 -15.97 14.77 18.62
C PHE A 144 -16.36 13.29 18.55
N ALA A 145 -17.27 12.96 17.64
CA ALA A 145 -17.60 11.57 17.37
C ALA A 145 -16.48 10.91 16.55
N THR A 146 -16.13 9.70 16.92
CA THR A 146 -15.20 8.85 16.18
C THR A 146 -15.97 7.87 15.28
N ILE A 147 -15.32 7.38 14.25
CA ILE A 147 -15.87 6.42 13.30
C ILE A 147 -15.21 5.07 13.55
N SER A 148 -16.04 4.05 13.83
CA SER A 148 -15.60 2.68 13.98
C SER A 148 -15.74 1.93 12.67
N ILE A 149 -14.65 1.27 12.29
CA ILE A 149 -14.55 0.42 11.10
C ILE A 149 -14.05 -0.94 11.56
N SER A 150 -14.75 -1.99 11.22
CA SER A 150 -14.34 -3.36 11.52
C SER A 150 -14.27 -4.19 10.26
N GLY A 151 -13.61 -5.31 10.33
CA GLY A 151 -13.52 -6.23 9.22
C GLY A 151 -12.61 -7.40 9.47
N GLY A 152 -12.36 -8.16 8.43
CA GLY A 152 -11.49 -9.31 8.48
C GLY A 152 -10.64 -9.43 7.25
N ALA A 153 -9.56 -10.20 7.34
CA ALA A 153 -8.67 -10.47 6.23
C ALA A 153 -8.60 -11.96 5.91
N LEU A 154 -8.52 -12.25 4.62
CA LEU A 154 -8.24 -13.57 4.07
C LEU A 154 -6.80 -13.62 3.54
N PRO A 155 -6.20 -14.81 3.43
CA PRO A 155 -4.87 -14.93 2.85
C PRO A 155 -4.90 -14.68 1.34
N LEU A 156 -3.75 -14.34 0.78
CA LEU A 156 -3.55 -14.34 -0.67
C LEU A 156 -3.83 -15.74 -1.24
N GLU A 157 -4.33 -15.79 -2.47
CA GLU A 157 -4.74 -17.05 -3.10
C GLU A 157 -3.54 -17.91 -3.50
N ASP A 158 -2.46 -17.27 -3.92
CA ASP A 158 -1.28 -17.94 -4.47
C ASP A 158 -0.26 -18.32 -3.39
N SER A 159 0.07 -17.38 -2.49
CA SER A 159 1.13 -17.55 -1.47
C SER A 159 0.62 -17.94 -0.08
N GLU A 160 -0.70 -17.87 0.15
CA GLU A 160 -1.33 -18.04 1.47
C GLU A 160 -0.87 -17.01 2.54
N ASP A 161 -0.20 -15.92 2.14
CA ASP A 161 0.23 -14.87 3.05
C ASP A 161 -0.94 -13.96 3.45
N PHE A 162 -0.99 -13.59 4.74
CA PHE A 162 -1.99 -12.66 5.27
C PHE A 162 -1.48 -11.22 5.29
N ASP A 163 -0.23 -11.05 5.69
CA ASP A 163 0.36 -9.77 6.01
C ASP A 163 1.86 -9.73 5.67
N LEU A 164 2.41 -8.53 5.64
CA LEU A 164 3.84 -8.26 5.56
C LEU A 164 4.17 -7.12 6.51
N ILE A 165 5.21 -7.28 7.30
CA ILE A 165 5.75 -6.23 8.18
C ILE A 165 7.18 -5.94 7.76
N LEU A 166 7.50 -4.68 7.49
CA LEU A 166 8.84 -4.21 7.22
C LEU A 166 9.35 -3.41 8.42
N PHE A 167 10.43 -3.88 9.02
CA PHE A 167 11.08 -3.18 10.13
C PHE A 167 12.09 -2.16 9.58
N GLY A 168 11.83 -0.86 9.80
CA GLY A 168 12.62 0.22 9.22
C GLY A 168 14.04 0.33 9.76
N ASP A 169 14.30 -0.20 10.95
CA ASP A 169 15.59 -0.24 11.64
C ASP A 169 16.45 -1.46 11.27
N ASP A 170 15.88 -2.46 10.60
CA ASP A 170 16.65 -3.61 10.14
C ASP A 170 17.63 -3.18 9.03
N PRO A 171 18.96 -3.44 9.19
CA PRO A 171 19.96 -3.05 8.20
C PRO A 171 19.79 -3.79 6.87
N GLU A 172 19.16 -4.96 6.86
CA GLU A 172 18.95 -5.80 5.66
C GLU A 172 17.64 -5.46 4.93
N VAL A 173 16.79 -4.61 5.53
CA VAL A 173 15.51 -4.24 4.91
C VAL A 173 15.74 -3.46 3.61
N ASP A 174 14.98 -3.78 2.58
CA ASP A 174 14.98 -3.03 1.33
C ASP A 174 14.41 -1.61 1.55
N LYS A 175 15.30 -0.62 1.59
CA LYS A 175 14.93 0.79 1.77
C LYS A 175 14.03 1.31 0.65
N SER A 176 14.06 0.71 -0.53
CA SER A 176 13.18 1.04 -1.65
C SER A 176 11.73 0.65 -1.35
N LYS A 177 11.51 -0.50 -0.70
CA LYS A 177 10.17 -0.92 -0.24
C LYS A 177 9.60 0.07 0.76
N ILE A 178 10.41 0.52 1.72
CA ILE A 178 9.98 1.53 2.70
C ILE A 178 9.62 2.85 2.02
N LYS A 179 10.49 3.35 1.12
CA LYS A 179 10.26 4.61 0.40
C LYS A 179 8.97 4.60 -0.42
N ASN A 180 8.61 3.44 -0.97
CA ASN A 180 7.44 3.26 -1.83
C ASN A 180 6.25 2.62 -1.12
N PHE A 181 6.32 2.40 0.20
CA PHE A 181 5.33 1.64 0.95
C PHE A 181 3.90 2.17 0.79
N PHE A 182 3.73 3.48 0.84
CA PHE A 182 2.42 4.13 0.68
C PHE A 182 2.12 4.58 -0.77
N LYS A 183 3.02 4.30 -1.71
CA LYS A 183 2.79 4.57 -3.14
C LYS A 183 2.24 3.34 -3.87
N GLN A 184 2.65 2.16 -3.43
CA GLN A 184 2.17 0.88 -3.95
C GLN A 184 2.15 -0.18 -2.85
N VAL A 185 1.25 -1.15 -2.97
CA VAL A 185 1.20 -2.29 -2.04
C VAL A 185 2.44 -3.16 -2.27
N GLN A 186 3.19 -3.41 -1.19
CA GLN A 186 4.38 -4.25 -1.24
C GLN A 186 3.99 -5.72 -1.10
N MET A 187 4.48 -6.57 -1.98
CA MET A 187 4.23 -8.01 -1.93
C MET A 187 5.43 -8.76 -1.34
N PRO A 188 5.21 -9.90 -0.65
CA PRO A 188 6.28 -10.73 -0.12
C PRO A 188 7.18 -11.25 -1.25
N GLY A 189 8.49 -11.23 -1.06
CA GLY A 189 9.45 -11.78 -2.04
C GLY A 189 9.66 -10.95 -3.30
N GLU A 190 8.82 -9.97 -3.58
CA GLU A 190 9.03 -9.08 -4.72
C GLU A 190 10.13 -8.05 -4.41
N THR A 191 11.06 -7.87 -5.32
CA THR A 191 11.94 -6.70 -5.33
C THR A 191 11.14 -5.54 -5.93
N VAL A 192 11.14 -4.39 -5.27
CA VAL A 192 10.53 -3.18 -5.84
C VAL A 192 11.33 -2.86 -7.11
N ASN A 193 10.72 -3.12 -8.26
CA ASN A 193 11.23 -2.55 -9.48
C ASN A 193 11.02 -1.03 -9.38
N ASN A 194 12.08 -0.30 -9.08
CA ASN A 194 12.07 1.17 -9.04
C ASN A 194 11.73 1.80 -10.41
N ASN A 195 11.22 0.99 -11.34
CA ASN A 195 10.95 1.37 -12.72
C ASN A 195 9.57 2.02 -12.93
N GLU A 196 8.68 2.01 -11.93
CA GLU A 196 7.40 2.70 -12.01
C GLU A 196 7.39 3.90 -11.05
N ILE A 197 7.83 5.04 -11.53
CA ILE A 197 7.60 6.31 -10.85
C ILE A 197 6.14 6.69 -11.10
N ALA A 198 5.41 7.07 -10.04
CA ALA A 198 4.03 7.51 -10.13
C ALA A 198 3.88 8.61 -11.21
N SER A 199 2.80 8.56 -11.97
CA SER A 199 2.59 9.46 -13.13
C SER A 199 2.60 10.95 -12.78
N ASP A 200 2.26 11.29 -11.54
CA ASP A 200 2.29 12.66 -11.00
C ASP A 200 3.70 13.14 -10.59
N GLU A 201 4.66 12.22 -10.41
CA GLU A 201 6.09 12.51 -10.19
C GLU A 201 6.91 12.51 -11.49
N CYS A 202 6.30 12.18 -12.61
CA CYS A 202 6.94 12.12 -13.91
C CYS A 202 6.44 13.22 -14.85
N ILE A 203 7.30 13.62 -15.79
CA ILE A 203 6.92 14.41 -16.95
C ILE A 203 6.98 13.53 -18.20
N GLU A 204 6.10 13.78 -19.14
CA GLU A 204 6.16 13.14 -20.46
C GLU A 204 7.10 13.94 -21.36
N VAL A 205 8.07 13.25 -21.96
CA VAL A 205 9.01 13.83 -22.91
C VAL A 205 8.65 13.33 -24.30
N GLU A 206 8.26 14.23 -25.19
CA GLU A 206 7.95 13.88 -26.59
C GLU A 206 9.24 13.55 -27.35
N TYR A 207 9.21 12.42 -28.05
CA TYR A 207 10.36 11.86 -28.74
C TYR A 207 10.07 11.76 -30.24
N LYS A 208 10.26 12.86 -30.94
CA LYS A 208 9.83 13.00 -32.35
C LYS A 208 10.77 12.36 -33.39
N GLU A 209 12.06 12.27 -33.08
CA GLU A 209 13.07 11.90 -34.09
C GLU A 209 13.15 10.40 -34.42
N TYR A 210 12.55 9.51 -33.61
CA TYR A 210 12.79 8.07 -33.71
C TYR A 210 11.50 7.26 -33.59
N SER A 211 10.58 7.47 -34.49
CA SER A 211 9.24 6.88 -34.40
C SER A 211 9.15 5.35 -34.66
N THR A 212 10.24 4.68 -34.98
CA THR A 212 10.27 3.28 -35.39
C THR A 212 11.27 2.39 -34.68
N GLY A 213 12.18 2.93 -33.86
CA GLY A 213 13.21 2.17 -33.15
C GLY A 213 12.74 1.57 -31.84
N ALA A 214 13.33 0.45 -31.43
CA ALA A 214 13.13 -0.14 -30.12
C ALA A 214 13.92 0.67 -29.07
N ILE A 215 13.26 1.14 -28.04
CA ILE A 215 13.89 1.86 -26.93
C ILE A 215 14.07 0.90 -25.76
N SER A 216 15.28 0.84 -25.20
CA SER A 216 15.63 0.04 -24.04
C SER A 216 16.57 0.80 -23.10
N GLY A 217 16.63 0.37 -21.84
CA GLY A 217 17.68 0.78 -20.90
C GLY A 217 17.80 2.28 -20.67
N ILE A 218 16.71 2.97 -20.25
CA ILE A 218 16.82 4.37 -19.85
C ILE A 218 17.44 4.44 -18.46
N SER A 219 18.51 5.24 -18.33
CA SER A 219 19.20 5.50 -17.08
C SER A 219 19.08 6.97 -16.71
N ILE A 220 18.48 7.26 -15.55
CA ILE A 220 18.43 8.59 -14.97
C ILE A 220 19.02 8.49 -13.57
N GLU A 221 20.21 9.03 -13.36
CA GLU A 221 20.91 9.03 -12.07
C GLU A 221 20.83 7.68 -11.31
N GLY A 222 21.05 6.56 -12.03
CA GLY A 222 21.00 5.21 -11.48
C GLY A 222 19.61 4.53 -11.46
N VAL A 223 18.57 5.20 -11.94
CA VAL A 223 17.23 4.62 -12.09
C VAL A 223 16.98 4.25 -13.55
N THR A 224 16.53 3.01 -13.77
CA THR A 224 16.19 2.51 -15.10
C THR A 224 14.68 2.54 -15.28
N PHE A 225 14.19 3.05 -16.41
CA PHE A 225 12.78 3.05 -16.77
C PHE A 225 12.48 2.06 -17.88
N ASN A 226 11.34 1.40 -17.79
CA ASN A 226 10.73 0.75 -18.91
C ASN A 226 9.90 1.79 -19.68
N VAL A 227 10.17 1.93 -20.96
CA VAL A 227 9.51 2.89 -21.83
C VAL A 227 8.32 2.21 -22.48
N ASP A 228 7.15 2.80 -22.27
CA ASP A 228 5.98 2.45 -23.06
C ASP A 228 6.18 2.97 -24.49
N SER A 229 6.30 2.05 -25.42
CA SER A 229 6.59 2.32 -26.82
C SER A 229 5.65 3.37 -27.38
N LYS A 230 6.09 4.38 -27.96
CA LYS A 230 5.40 5.13 -29.02
C LYS A 230 5.50 6.64 -28.98
N LYS A 231 6.49 7.28 -28.57
CA LYS A 231 6.70 8.75 -28.72
C LYS A 231 6.89 9.53 -27.42
N PHE A 232 6.60 8.92 -26.27
CA PHE A 232 6.75 9.62 -25.00
C PHE A 232 7.60 8.82 -24.03
N LEU A 233 8.56 9.50 -23.42
CA LEU A 233 9.36 8.98 -22.32
C LEU A 233 8.84 9.59 -21.02
N LYS A 234 8.52 8.76 -20.01
CA LYS A 234 8.20 9.24 -18.67
C LYS A 234 9.50 9.45 -17.90
N VAL A 235 9.79 10.66 -17.52
CA VAL A 235 10.97 11.02 -16.74
C VAL A 235 10.54 11.70 -15.44
N PRO A 236 11.29 11.51 -14.32
CA PRO A 236 11.00 12.19 -13.07
C PRO A 236 11.01 13.71 -13.21
N LYS A 237 10.17 14.38 -12.42
CA LYS A 237 10.24 15.84 -12.28
C LYS A 237 11.66 16.22 -11.82
N ASN A 238 12.16 17.33 -12.29
CA ASN A 238 13.51 17.84 -12.03
C ASN A 238 14.66 17.09 -12.72
N THR A 239 14.37 16.11 -13.58
CA THR A 239 15.38 15.53 -14.45
C THR A 239 15.80 16.55 -15.50
N THR A 240 17.10 16.75 -15.65
CA THR A 240 17.66 17.67 -16.67
C THR A 240 18.45 16.93 -17.75
N LYS A 241 18.85 15.69 -17.48
CA LYS A 241 19.61 14.86 -18.42
C LYS A 241 19.37 13.39 -18.12
N PHE A 242 19.25 12.56 -19.15
CA PHE A 242 19.23 11.11 -19.04
C PHE A 242 19.79 10.45 -20.31
N THR A 243 20.18 9.19 -20.19
CA THR A 243 20.63 8.35 -21.31
C THR A 243 19.66 7.19 -21.54
N PHE A 244 19.56 6.74 -22.77
CA PHE A 244 18.77 5.58 -23.14
C PHE A 244 19.39 4.92 -24.38
N LYS A 245 18.99 3.71 -24.72
CA LYS A 245 19.41 3.02 -25.93
C LYS A 245 18.29 3.02 -26.95
N LEU A 246 18.61 3.40 -28.15
CA LEU A 246 17.75 3.27 -29.32
C LEU A 246 18.40 2.29 -30.28
N ASP A 247 17.76 1.14 -30.56
CA ASP A 247 18.34 0.07 -31.38
C ASP A 247 19.78 -0.26 -30.95
N GLU A 248 19.99 -0.40 -29.64
CA GLU A 248 21.29 -0.65 -28.98
C GLU A 248 22.32 0.48 -29.06
N ILE A 249 21.99 1.60 -29.67
CA ILE A 249 22.86 2.78 -29.74
C ILE A 249 22.53 3.72 -28.56
N ASP A 250 23.55 4.09 -27.80
CA ASP A 250 23.42 5.03 -26.68
C ASP A 250 23.03 6.41 -27.17
N LYS A 251 21.98 6.99 -26.57
CA LYS A 251 21.47 8.33 -26.83
C LYS A 251 21.40 9.12 -25.54
N THR A 252 21.56 10.42 -25.64
CA THR A 252 21.46 11.35 -24.51
C THR A 252 20.33 12.35 -24.74
N ALA A 253 19.44 12.47 -23.76
CA ALA A 253 18.45 13.53 -23.71
C ALA A 253 18.88 14.60 -22.71
N THR A 254 18.83 15.86 -23.09
CA THR A 254 19.20 17.00 -22.24
C THR A 254 18.12 18.08 -22.32
N LEU A 255 17.65 18.56 -21.17
CA LEU A 255 16.70 19.65 -21.07
C LEU A 255 17.44 20.99 -21.21
N SER A 256 17.09 21.77 -22.23
CA SER A 256 17.67 23.08 -22.49
C SER A 256 16.57 24.09 -22.78
N SER A 257 16.47 25.13 -21.95
CA SER A 257 15.45 26.19 -22.09
C SER A 257 14.01 25.67 -22.20
N GLY A 258 13.66 24.64 -21.41
CA GLY A 258 12.32 24.07 -21.38
C GLY A 258 12.02 23.07 -22.51
N THR A 259 13.02 22.75 -23.36
CA THR A 259 12.86 21.78 -24.45
C THR A 259 13.88 20.67 -24.34
N TRP A 260 13.46 19.42 -24.55
CA TRP A 260 14.34 18.27 -24.61
C TRP A 260 15.06 18.18 -25.95
N LYS A 261 16.37 18.05 -25.90
CA LYS A 261 17.23 17.82 -27.08
C LYS A 261 17.85 16.42 -26.95
N PHE A 262 17.84 15.70 -28.06
CA PHE A 262 18.39 14.35 -28.18
C PHE A 262 19.65 14.36 -29.02
N SER A 263 20.68 13.62 -28.57
CA SER A 263 21.96 13.49 -29.28
C SER A 263 22.45 12.04 -29.30
#